data_05772ed0bea76c29ee528af59d0a9b2c
#
_entry.id   05772ed0bea76c29ee528af59d0a9b2c
#
_cell.length_a   1.000
_cell.length_b   1.000
_cell.length_c   1.000
_cell.angle_alpha   90.00
_cell.angle_beta   90.00
_cell.angle_gamma   90.00
#
_symmetry.space_group_name_H-M   'P 1'
#
loop_
_entity.id
_entity.type
_entity.pdbx_description
1 polymer ?
#
loop_
_entity_poly.entity_id
_entity_poly.type
_entity_poly.pdbx_seq_one_letter_code
_entity_poly.pdbx_strand_id
1 'polypeptide(L)'
;MKIRNTFKANVIWGSLGFSLAIIAALLFDTQQTISYLAAAKAFIFSQFSWFYILLSAFFLFFLLFLALGRYGDIKLGSDEEEPEFKLGSWIALLFTSGIGIGIVFLGVAEPLSHFLSPIGEYEKVRTALFFSIFHWSISAWAIYGLIALTIAYFGFRYKLPFSLRSCFYPLLKEKINGKVGDVIDILGICTTLFGVVATLGYSAIRLAAAFHSMHLLDNSPYLVPLILVSVFIIAILISLQGIANGFRILSELNLGVTFLFMLLVLLFGPTIYLISAFTENIGTYLSGLIRVGFKAYAYDVEHLDWFMDWTVFYWAWWFSWAPGFGIFIARISRGRTLREFIFGVLMVPSLFFVLWFTVFGNGAIWVNEHLAKGALGQAVNNVGSLLFDFLSYLPYSGLTKMLALFIITLFFIVTINFGIYTLNNIAIEDKSQVSPRWQSMFWGGLLSAVTFVLYLFGGIEILQSTMLFFSLPFALLMSVIAWSLLKGLRFERQYYSTEVSDLWTGANWRSRLRQLMIESKQDDAIFHLKTTSLLAMRELRQLLIGTYGLNVTLQQHFGSDNNQLVLFIENGLAEDFFYQITLFEKAVSETAQVHHALMVSTNMQLEGYPLNITKEEDLIVDILQCYERYMKELDFVIS
;
A
#
# COMPACT_ATOMS: atom_id res chain seq x y z
N MET A 1 3.30 4.37 -36.47
CA MET A 1 2.80 4.25 -35.10
C MET A 1 3.30 5.47 -34.32
N LYS A 2 2.45 6.50 -34.05
CA LYS A 2 2.86 7.66 -33.25
C LYS A 2 3.17 7.16 -31.85
N ILE A 3 4.40 7.31 -31.37
CA ILE A 3 4.79 7.07 -29.98
C ILE A 3 3.97 8.04 -29.13
N ARG A 4 2.91 7.54 -28.50
CA ARG A 4 2.07 8.35 -27.63
C ARG A 4 2.86 8.55 -26.34
N ASN A 5 3.30 9.77 -26.07
CA ASN A 5 3.97 10.11 -24.83
C ASN A 5 2.89 10.15 -23.73
N THR A 6 2.91 9.17 -22.83
CA THR A 6 1.96 9.07 -21.71
C THR A 6 2.59 9.54 -20.40
N PHE A 7 3.84 9.96 -20.41
CA PHE A 7 4.53 10.51 -19.24
C PHE A 7 4.12 11.95 -18.96
N LYS A 8 3.98 12.29 -17.70
CA LYS A 8 3.85 13.68 -17.27
C LYS A 8 5.22 14.38 -17.38
N ALA A 9 5.37 15.26 -18.36
CA ALA A 9 6.66 15.84 -18.76
C ALA A 9 7.42 16.47 -17.59
N ASN A 10 6.76 17.32 -16.77
CA ASN A 10 7.40 17.98 -15.62
C ASN A 10 7.96 16.99 -14.60
N VAL A 11 7.22 15.89 -14.35
CA VAL A 11 7.61 14.88 -13.37
C VAL A 11 8.82 14.10 -13.86
N ILE A 12 8.82 13.70 -15.14
CA ILE A 12 9.96 12.97 -15.72
C ILE A 12 11.20 13.86 -15.77
N TRP A 13 11.12 15.06 -16.30
CA TRP A 13 12.30 15.93 -16.40
C TRP A 13 12.83 16.34 -15.04
N GLY A 14 11.94 16.55 -14.05
CA GLY A 14 12.35 16.82 -12.68
C GLY A 14 13.11 15.66 -12.04
N SER A 15 12.58 14.44 -12.14
CA SER A 15 13.22 13.24 -11.55
C SER A 15 14.51 12.85 -12.28
N LEU A 16 14.55 12.97 -13.62
CA LEU A 16 15.78 12.78 -14.39
C LEU A 16 16.83 13.83 -14.03
N GLY A 17 16.43 15.09 -13.84
CA GLY A 17 17.33 16.17 -13.44
C GLY A 17 18.10 15.84 -12.14
N PHE A 18 17.40 15.36 -11.12
CA PHE A 18 18.05 14.90 -9.88
C PHE A 18 18.98 13.71 -10.10
N SER A 19 18.54 12.69 -10.84
CA SER A 19 19.36 11.51 -11.11
C SER A 19 20.61 11.85 -11.89
N LEU A 20 20.48 12.68 -12.94
CA LEU A 20 21.59 13.13 -13.78
C LEU A 20 22.54 14.06 -13.01
N ALA A 21 22.02 14.90 -12.10
CA ALA A 21 22.87 15.76 -11.26
C ALA A 21 23.80 14.94 -10.34
N ILE A 22 23.27 13.87 -9.72
CA ILE A 22 24.09 12.97 -8.88
C ILE A 22 25.13 12.25 -9.73
N ILE A 23 24.75 11.70 -10.90
CA ILE A 23 25.68 11.05 -11.82
C ILE A 23 26.75 12.03 -12.31
N ALA A 24 26.36 13.23 -12.71
CA ALA A 24 27.31 14.25 -13.17
C ALA A 24 28.29 14.67 -12.06
N ALA A 25 27.79 14.86 -10.83
CA ALA A 25 28.64 15.17 -9.68
C ALA A 25 29.66 14.05 -9.42
N LEU A 26 29.25 12.79 -9.49
CA LEU A 26 30.14 11.63 -9.35
C LEU A 26 31.21 11.57 -10.46
N LEU A 27 30.82 11.85 -11.69
CA LEU A 27 31.75 11.85 -12.82
C LEU A 27 32.73 13.04 -12.77
N PHE A 28 32.29 14.19 -12.24
CA PHE A 28 33.10 15.39 -12.13
C PHE A 28 34.12 15.30 -10.99
N ASP A 29 33.67 14.95 -9.79
CA ASP A 29 34.51 14.74 -8.61
C ASP A 29 33.92 13.66 -7.71
N THR A 30 34.36 12.42 -7.90
CA THR A 30 33.92 11.24 -7.17
C THR A 30 34.15 11.38 -5.66
N GLN A 31 35.35 11.79 -5.26
CA GLN A 31 35.75 11.84 -3.84
C GLN A 31 34.94 12.89 -3.08
N GLN A 32 34.79 14.07 -3.65
CA GLN A 32 34.02 15.15 -3.06
C GLN A 32 32.54 14.80 -2.95
N THR A 33 31.98 14.16 -3.99
CA THR A 33 30.57 13.72 -4.01
C THR A 33 30.30 12.65 -2.95
N ILE A 34 31.19 11.65 -2.81
CA ILE A 34 31.10 10.65 -1.73
C ILE A 34 31.14 11.34 -0.38
N SER A 35 32.04 12.28 -0.16
CA SER A 35 32.19 13.02 1.09
C SER A 35 30.90 13.80 1.45
N TYR A 36 30.28 14.48 0.47
CA TYR A 36 29.02 15.21 0.69
C TYR A 36 27.85 14.27 1.01
N LEU A 37 27.73 13.14 0.31
CA LEU A 37 26.68 12.17 0.58
C LEU A 37 26.88 11.46 1.93
N ALA A 38 28.11 11.15 2.30
CA ALA A 38 28.45 10.61 3.62
C ALA A 38 28.15 11.62 4.74
N ALA A 39 28.48 12.90 4.54
CA ALA A 39 28.14 13.98 5.48
C ALA A 39 26.61 14.14 5.61
N ALA A 40 25.87 14.07 4.51
CA ALA A 40 24.39 14.11 4.53
C ALA A 40 23.82 12.90 5.28
N LYS A 41 24.34 11.68 5.07
CA LYS A 41 23.98 10.48 5.84
C LYS A 41 24.22 10.69 7.33
N ALA A 42 25.42 11.14 7.72
CA ALA A 42 25.79 11.40 9.11
C ALA A 42 24.87 12.46 9.75
N PHE A 43 24.56 13.54 9.02
CA PHE A 43 23.62 14.57 9.46
C PHE A 43 22.20 13.99 9.67
N ILE A 44 21.69 13.20 8.73
CA ILE A 44 20.37 12.56 8.86
C ILE A 44 20.35 11.65 10.08
N PHE A 45 21.36 10.83 10.28
CA PHE A 45 21.42 9.90 11.41
C PHE A 45 21.52 10.62 12.75
N SER A 46 22.39 11.63 12.85
CA SER A 46 22.57 12.36 14.10
C SER A 46 21.38 13.26 14.48
N GLN A 47 20.72 13.88 13.51
CA GLN A 47 19.67 14.86 13.79
C GLN A 47 18.25 14.29 13.70
N PHE A 48 18.02 13.22 12.91
CA PHE A 48 16.67 12.72 12.60
C PHE A 48 16.42 11.25 12.98
N SER A 49 17.35 10.56 13.65
CA SER A 49 17.15 9.19 14.12
C SER A 49 15.91 9.04 15.00
N TRP A 50 15.72 9.95 15.94
CA TRP A 50 14.52 10.01 16.79
C TRP A 50 13.22 10.18 16.00
N PHE A 51 13.27 10.92 14.89
CA PHE A 51 12.11 11.17 14.04
C PHE A 51 11.66 9.90 13.33
N TYR A 52 12.56 9.09 12.79
CA TYR A 52 12.24 7.81 12.17
C TYR A 52 11.56 6.85 13.15
N ILE A 53 12.06 6.76 14.38
CA ILE A 53 11.46 5.93 15.44
C ILE A 53 10.06 6.42 15.80
N LEU A 54 9.93 7.71 16.11
CA LEU A 54 8.66 8.30 16.49
C LEU A 54 7.62 8.15 15.38
N LEU A 55 8.02 8.36 14.13
CA LEU A 55 7.12 8.30 12.99
C LEU A 55 6.65 6.86 12.70
N SER A 56 7.55 5.88 12.78
CA SER A 56 7.21 4.45 12.63
C SER A 56 6.22 4.01 13.72
N ALA A 57 6.49 4.36 14.98
CA ALA A 57 5.58 4.09 16.09
C ALA A 57 4.23 4.80 15.91
N PHE A 58 4.25 6.08 15.53
CA PHE A 58 3.04 6.85 15.25
C PHE A 58 2.18 6.19 14.17
N PHE A 59 2.76 5.73 13.07
CA PHE A 59 2.01 5.07 11.99
C PHE A 59 1.35 3.78 12.46
N LEU A 60 2.05 2.98 13.25
CA LEU A 60 1.49 1.77 13.83
C LEU A 60 0.26 2.09 14.70
N PHE A 61 0.41 2.99 15.67
CA PHE A 61 -0.70 3.34 16.56
C PHE A 61 -1.83 4.06 15.83
N PHE A 62 -1.52 4.87 14.84
CA PHE A 62 -2.52 5.52 14.00
C PHE A 62 -3.36 4.52 13.20
N LEU A 63 -2.72 3.53 12.57
CA LEU A 63 -3.44 2.46 11.87
C LEU A 63 -4.29 1.62 12.83
N LEU A 64 -3.76 1.26 13.98
CA LEU A 64 -4.54 0.55 15.01
C LEU A 64 -5.72 1.40 15.51
N PHE A 65 -5.54 2.69 15.71
CA PHE A 65 -6.64 3.61 16.04
C PHE A 65 -7.73 3.60 14.97
N LEU A 66 -7.38 3.60 13.69
CA LEU A 66 -8.34 3.52 12.59
C LEU A 66 -9.05 2.17 12.56
N ALA A 67 -8.32 1.07 12.73
CA ALA A 67 -8.86 -0.29 12.65
C ALA A 67 -9.80 -0.64 13.82
N LEU A 68 -9.41 -0.29 15.04
CA LEU A 68 -10.15 -0.57 16.26
C LEU A 68 -11.27 0.44 16.52
N GLY A 69 -11.12 1.63 15.97
CA GLY A 69 -12.08 2.71 16.07
C GLY A 69 -13.24 2.56 15.09
N ARG A 70 -14.06 3.57 15.10
CA ARG A 70 -15.27 3.68 14.28
C ARG A 70 -15.00 3.89 12.77
N TYR A 71 -13.75 4.06 12.35
CA TYR A 71 -13.38 4.15 10.94
C TYR A 71 -13.14 2.77 10.31
N GLY A 72 -12.99 1.73 11.13
CA GLY A 72 -12.63 0.40 10.68
C GLY A 72 -13.60 -0.26 9.72
N ASP A 73 -14.87 0.12 9.76
CA ASP A 73 -15.93 -0.47 8.94
C ASP A 73 -16.09 0.21 7.57
N ILE A 74 -15.43 1.35 7.34
CA ILE A 74 -15.42 2.04 6.03
C ILE A 74 -14.78 1.12 5.01
N LYS A 75 -15.40 0.97 3.83
CA LYS A 75 -14.90 0.16 2.73
C LYS A 75 -13.99 0.97 1.80
N LEU A 76 -13.01 0.31 1.24
CA LEU A 76 -12.18 0.82 0.15
C LEU A 76 -12.93 0.65 -1.18
N GLY A 77 -13.90 1.50 -1.41
CA GLY A 77 -14.86 1.46 -2.51
C GLY A 77 -16.22 1.95 -2.06
N SER A 78 -17.29 1.66 -2.81
CA SER A 78 -18.65 1.92 -2.38
C SER A 78 -19.05 1.02 -1.20
N ASP A 79 -20.08 1.41 -0.45
CA ASP A 79 -20.49 0.66 0.76
C ASP A 79 -21.00 -0.75 0.44
N GLU A 80 -21.53 -0.96 -0.78
CA GLU A 80 -22.04 -2.24 -1.27
C GLU A 80 -20.96 -3.08 -1.98
N GLU A 81 -19.78 -2.50 -2.23
CA GLU A 81 -18.73 -3.17 -3.01
C GLU A 81 -18.14 -4.36 -2.28
N GLU A 82 -18.06 -5.50 -2.96
CA GLU A 82 -17.42 -6.71 -2.43
C GLU A 82 -15.92 -6.74 -2.76
N PRO A 83 -15.11 -7.43 -1.95
CA PRO A 83 -13.68 -7.58 -2.21
C PRO A 83 -13.40 -8.21 -3.58
N GLU A 84 -12.61 -7.54 -4.42
CA GLU A 84 -12.21 -8.00 -5.75
C GLU A 84 -11.48 -9.35 -5.71
N PHE A 85 -10.66 -9.57 -4.68
CA PHE A 85 -9.92 -10.82 -4.47
C PHE A 85 -10.45 -11.56 -3.23
N LYS A 86 -10.60 -12.89 -3.33
CA LYS A 86 -10.84 -13.75 -2.16
C LYS A 86 -9.70 -13.57 -1.14
N LEU A 87 -10.00 -13.75 0.15
CA LEU A 87 -9.04 -13.53 1.25
C LEU A 87 -7.69 -14.24 1.01
N GLY A 88 -7.69 -15.51 0.65
CA GLY A 88 -6.47 -16.28 0.40
C GLY A 88 -5.64 -15.73 -0.76
N SER A 89 -6.29 -15.32 -1.88
CA SER A 89 -5.60 -14.72 -3.02
C SER A 89 -5.02 -13.34 -2.67
N TRP A 90 -5.74 -12.53 -1.92
CA TRP A 90 -5.26 -11.24 -1.45
C TRP A 90 -4.06 -11.36 -0.52
N ILE A 91 -4.10 -12.32 0.42
CA ILE A 91 -2.95 -12.67 1.28
C ILE A 91 -1.74 -13.09 0.44
N ALA A 92 -1.91 -13.96 -0.55
CA ALA A 92 -0.83 -14.37 -1.45
C ALA A 92 -0.21 -13.19 -2.21
N LEU A 93 -1.04 -12.24 -2.68
CA LEU A 93 -0.59 -11.02 -3.33
C LEU A 93 0.18 -10.09 -2.39
N LEU A 94 -0.25 -9.96 -1.13
CA LEU A 94 0.50 -9.23 -0.09
C LEU A 94 1.90 -9.83 0.12
N PHE A 95 2.02 -11.14 0.20
CA PHE A 95 3.31 -11.83 0.29
C PHE A 95 4.21 -11.56 -0.91
N THR A 96 3.65 -11.65 -2.11
CA THR A 96 4.40 -11.43 -3.36
C THR A 96 5.05 -10.05 -3.41
N SER A 97 4.39 -9.04 -2.81
CA SER A 97 4.92 -7.67 -2.77
C SER A 97 5.98 -7.47 -1.69
N GLY A 98 5.83 -8.13 -0.53
CA GLY A 98 6.59 -7.79 0.68
C GLY A 98 7.87 -8.57 0.90
N ILE A 99 8.04 -9.71 0.23
CA ILE A 99 9.24 -10.53 0.35
C ILE A 99 10.23 -10.12 -0.73
N GLY A 100 11.33 -9.54 -0.34
CA GLY A 100 12.41 -9.12 -1.25
C GLY A 100 13.68 -9.97 -1.07
N ILE A 101 14.64 -9.79 -1.94
CA ILE A 101 15.93 -10.49 -1.90
C ILE A 101 16.68 -10.31 -0.58
N GLY A 102 16.47 -9.16 0.11
CA GLY A 102 17.13 -8.83 1.38
C GLY A 102 16.91 -9.88 2.46
N ILE A 103 15.68 -10.38 2.60
CA ILE A 103 15.34 -11.33 3.67
C ILE A 103 16.06 -12.68 3.52
N VAL A 104 16.38 -13.10 2.29
CA VAL A 104 17.05 -14.38 2.05
C VAL A 104 18.45 -14.38 2.64
N PHE A 105 19.19 -13.29 2.46
CA PHE A 105 20.54 -13.14 3.04
C PHE A 105 20.50 -12.75 4.52
N LEU A 106 19.67 -11.78 4.87
CA LEU A 106 19.60 -11.22 6.22
C LEU A 106 18.88 -12.14 7.20
N GLY A 107 18.12 -13.11 6.72
CA GLY A 107 17.49 -14.14 7.56
C GLY A 107 18.49 -14.95 8.39
N VAL A 108 19.72 -15.08 7.91
CA VAL A 108 20.85 -15.71 8.63
C VAL A 108 21.79 -14.67 9.23
N ALA A 109 22.17 -13.66 8.44
CA ALA A 109 23.23 -12.73 8.81
C ALA A 109 22.83 -11.78 9.95
N GLU A 110 21.63 -11.25 9.94
CA GLU A 110 21.17 -10.30 10.96
C GLU A 110 21.03 -10.95 12.35
N PRO A 111 20.30 -12.09 12.52
CA PRO A 111 20.23 -12.76 13.81
C PRO A 111 21.59 -13.16 14.36
N LEU A 112 22.48 -13.65 13.49
CA LEU A 112 23.81 -14.05 13.92
C LEU A 112 24.67 -12.86 14.33
N SER A 113 24.57 -11.71 13.62
CA SER A 113 25.24 -10.48 13.99
C SER A 113 24.79 -9.97 15.36
N HIS A 114 23.48 -9.95 15.61
CA HIS A 114 22.91 -9.54 16.90
C HIS A 114 23.22 -10.53 18.03
N PHE A 115 23.35 -11.81 17.71
CA PHE A 115 23.77 -12.82 18.68
C PHE A 115 25.20 -12.64 19.14
N LEU A 116 26.10 -12.30 18.24
CA LEU A 116 27.53 -12.07 18.52
C LEU A 116 27.81 -10.74 19.22
N SER A 117 26.99 -9.74 18.94
CA SER A 117 27.08 -8.39 19.54
C SER A 117 25.72 -8.03 20.16
N PRO A 118 25.32 -8.69 21.25
CA PRO A 118 23.99 -8.51 21.83
C PRO A 118 23.84 -7.14 22.48
N ILE A 119 22.69 -6.52 22.26
CA ILE A 119 22.31 -5.23 22.83
C ILE A 119 21.05 -5.42 23.65
N GLY A 120 21.12 -5.18 24.96
CA GLY A 120 19.97 -5.22 25.85
C GLY A 120 20.07 -6.24 26.97
N GLU A 121 18.97 -6.38 27.72
CA GLU A 121 18.90 -7.12 28.97
C GLU A 121 18.48 -8.60 28.83
N TYR A 122 18.03 -9.02 27.64
CA TYR A 122 17.60 -10.40 27.40
C TYR A 122 18.78 -11.33 27.12
N GLU A 123 18.53 -12.63 27.23
CA GLU A 123 19.46 -13.64 26.72
C GLU A 123 19.83 -13.38 25.26
N LYS A 124 21.07 -13.68 24.89
CA LYS A 124 21.66 -13.34 23.57
C LYS A 124 20.80 -13.78 22.40
N VAL A 125 20.30 -15.03 22.42
CA VAL A 125 19.47 -15.58 21.35
C VAL A 125 18.16 -14.82 21.25
N ARG A 126 17.49 -14.58 22.37
CA ARG A 126 16.21 -13.89 22.45
C ARG A 126 16.32 -12.44 21.97
N THR A 127 17.40 -11.74 22.35
CA THR A 127 17.69 -10.38 21.89
C THR A 127 17.92 -10.35 20.37
N ALA A 128 18.71 -11.27 19.86
CA ALA A 128 19.02 -11.36 18.44
C ALA A 128 17.77 -11.54 17.57
N LEU A 129 16.93 -12.49 17.94
CA LEU A 129 15.69 -12.76 17.21
C LEU A 129 14.67 -11.63 17.36
N PHE A 130 14.57 -11.04 18.56
CA PHE A 130 13.68 -9.90 18.78
C PHE A 130 13.99 -8.75 17.80
N PHE A 131 15.25 -8.30 17.71
CA PHE A 131 15.61 -7.19 16.83
C PHE A 131 15.45 -7.54 15.35
N SER A 132 15.85 -8.72 14.94
CA SER A 132 15.66 -9.17 13.56
C SER A 132 14.17 -9.19 13.17
N ILE A 133 13.30 -9.72 14.03
CA ILE A 133 11.86 -9.70 13.81
C ILE A 133 11.32 -8.26 13.85
N PHE A 134 11.79 -7.42 14.77
CA PHE A 134 11.35 -6.04 14.93
C PHE A 134 11.60 -5.20 13.68
N HIS A 135 12.76 -5.35 13.06
CA HIS A 135 13.12 -4.60 11.85
C HIS A 135 12.27 -4.94 10.62
N TRP A 136 11.68 -6.15 10.56
CA TRP A 136 10.99 -6.66 9.38
C TRP A 136 9.47 -6.82 9.54
N SER A 137 8.96 -6.74 10.77
CA SER A 137 7.56 -7.05 11.07
C SER A 137 6.66 -5.81 11.18
N ILE A 138 5.74 -5.78 12.14
CA ILE A 138 4.61 -4.84 12.26
C ILE A 138 5.00 -3.37 12.03
N SER A 139 6.13 -2.92 12.59
CA SER A 139 6.57 -1.52 12.47
C SER A 139 6.94 -1.14 11.04
N ALA A 140 7.62 -2.02 10.30
CA ALA A 140 7.93 -1.84 8.89
C ALA A 140 6.65 -1.82 8.03
N TRP A 141 5.74 -2.77 8.30
CA TRP A 141 4.48 -2.88 7.57
C TRP A 141 3.49 -1.77 7.88
N ALA A 142 3.62 -1.09 9.03
CA ALA A 142 2.86 0.12 9.32
C ALA A 142 3.22 1.28 8.38
N ILE A 143 4.49 1.40 7.97
CA ILE A 143 4.94 2.39 6.98
C ILE A 143 4.25 2.13 5.63
N TYR A 144 4.28 0.88 5.16
CA TYR A 144 3.62 0.49 3.90
C TYR A 144 2.09 0.56 3.99
N GLY A 145 1.53 0.14 5.12
CA GLY A 145 0.10 0.13 5.37
C GLY A 145 -0.52 1.52 5.32
N LEU A 146 0.14 2.52 5.89
CA LEU A 146 -0.36 3.90 5.87
C LEU A 146 -0.48 4.46 4.45
N ILE A 147 0.60 4.38 3.68
CA ILE A 147 0.59 4.94 2.31
C ILE A 147 -0.37 4.16 1.41
N ALA A 148 -0.41 2.83 1.52
CA ALA A 148 -1.29 1.98 0.75
C ALA A 148 -2.77 2.23 1.08
N LEU A 149 -3.11 2.34 2.37
CA LEU A 149 -4.44 2.67 2.83
C LEU A 149 -4.90 4.02 2.27
N THR A 150 -4.02 5.02 2.33
CA THR A 150 -4.35 6.38 1.87
C THR A 150 -4.58 6.43 0.37
N ILE A 151 -3.71 5.78 -0.42
CA ILE A 151 -3.88 5.68 -1.88
C ILE A 151 -5.16 4.92 -2.22
N ALA A 152 -5.44 3.80 -1.53
CA ALA A 152 -6.64 3.00 -1.75
C ALA A 152 -7.92 3.79 -1.39
N TYR A 153 -7.91 4.47 -0.25
CA TYR A 153 -9.04 5.25 0.21
C TYR A 153 -9.39 6.36 -0.78
N PHE A 154 -8.44 7.20 -1.16
CA PHE A 154 -8.70 8.27 -2.12
C PHE A 154 -8.90 7.75 -3.55
N GLY A 155 -8.25 6.66 -3.93
CA GLY A 155 -8.40 6.04 -5.24
C GLY A 155 -9.77 5.41 -5.46
N PHE A 156 -10.26 4.62 -4.52
CA PHE A 156 -11.52 3.91 -4.69
C PHE A 156 -12.73 4.74 -4.23
N ARG A 157 -12.61 5.42 -3.09
CA ARG A 157 -13.73 6.14 -2.48
C ARG A 157 -13.95 7.51 -3.12
N TYR A 158 -12.87 8.25 -3.40
CA TYR A 158 -12.92 9.56 -4.03
C TYR A 158 -12.71 9.51 -5.55
N LYS A 159 -12.51 8.30 -6.12
CA LYS A 159 -12.27 8.08 -7.55
C LYS A 159 -11.08 8.91 -8.10
N LEU A 160 -10.13 9.27 -7.23
CA LEU A 160 -8.91 9.99 -7.62
C LEU A 160 -7.89 9.02 -8.25
N PRO A 161 -6.95 9.50 -9.06
CA PRO A 161 -5.89 8.66 -9.61
C PRO A 161 -5.09 7.95 -8.50
N PHE A 162 -4.70 6.68 -8.73
CA PHE A 162 -3.82 5.95 -7.82
C PHE A 162 -2.41 6.52 -7.86
N SER A 163 -2.21 7.64 -7.16
CA SER A 163 -0.97 8.41 -7.17
C SER A 163 -0.68 9.01 -5.80
N LEU A 164 0.59 9.37 -5.56
CA LEU A 164 1.01 9.99 -4.30
C LEU A 164 0.35 11.35 -4.09
N ARG A 165 0.23 12.14 -5.16
CA ARG A 165 -0.41 13.48 -5.09
C ARG A 165 -1.87 13.41 -4.63
N SER A 166 -2.59 12.34 -4.97
CA SER A 166 -3.99 12.13 -4.54
C SER A 166 -4.14 12.01 -3.03
N CYS A 167 -3.10 11.54 -2.33
CA CYS A 167 -3.09 11.48 -0.87
C CYS A 167 -3.21 12.85 -0.20
N PHE A 168 -2.94 13.92 -0.91
CA PHE A 168 -2.97 15.30 -0.38
C PHE A 168 -4.24 16.06 -0.75
N TYR A 169 -5.20 15.43 -1.43
CA TYR A 169 -6.41 16.10 -1.91
C TYR A 169 -7.18 16.85 -0.81
N PRO A 170 -7.45 16.30 0.39
CA PRO A 170 -8.14 17.02 1.46
C PRO A 170 -7.46 18.31 1.93
N LEU A 171 -6.15 18.44 1.67
CA LEU A 171 -5.33 19.59 2.09
C LEU A 171 -5.10 20.58 0.96
N LEU A 172 -4.89 20.08 -0.24
CA LEU A 172 -4.43 20.87 -1.39
C LEU A 172 -5.51 21.07 -2.47
N LYS A 173 -6.59 20.26 -2.43
CA LYS A 173 -7.66 20.30 -3.43
C LYS A 173 -7.10 20.22 -4.85
N GLU A 174 -7.60 21.04 -5.79
CA GLU A 174 -7.14 21.06 -7.17
C GLU A 174 -5.65 21.42 -7.37
N LYS A 175 -4.99 22.00 -6.35
CA LYS A 175 -3.53 22.26 -6.40
C LYS A 175 -2.69 21.00 -6.56
N ILE A 176 -3.24 19.81 -6.28
CA ILE A 176 -2.59 18.52 -6.57
C ILE A 176 -2.32 18.33 -8.07
N ASN A 177 -3.11 18.95 -8.94
CA ASN A 177 -2.96 18.88 -10.39
C ASN A 177 -1.88 19.85 -10.94
N GLY A 178 -1.38 20.78 -10.10
CA GLY A 178 -0.37 21.77 -10.44
C GLY A 178 1.06 21.38 -10.02
N LYS A 179 1.92 22.40 -9.91
CA LYS A 179 3.36 22.26 -9.57
C LYS A 179 3.61 21.55 -8.24
N VAL A 180 2.74 21.72 -7.24
CA VAL A 180 2.88 21.08 -5.94
C VAL A 180 2.73 19.56 -6.08
N GLY A 181 1.74 19.10 -6.82
CA GLY A 181 1.57 17.68 -7.13
C GLY A 181 2.75 17.12 -7.93
N ASP A 182 3.31 17.91 -8.87
CA ASP A 182 4.49 17.49 -9.61
C ASP A 182 5.71 17.28 -8.69
N VAL A 183 5.93 18.16 -7.72
CA VAL A 183 7.01 18.01 -6.72
C VAL A 183 6.81 16.75 -5.86
N ILE A 184 5.56 16.46 -5.44
CA ILE A 184 5.24 15.25 -4.67
C ILE A 184 5.58 13.99 -5.49
N ASP A 185 5.18 13.93 -6.76
CA ASP A 185 5.46 12.77 -7.61
C ASP A 185 6.96 12.66 -7.97
N ILE A 186 7.66 13.78 -8.19
CA ILE A 186 9.12 13.81 -8.40
C ILE A 186 9.84 13.21 -7.19
N LEU A 187 9.48 13.65 -5.97
CA LEU A 187 10.05 13.10 -4.75
C LEU A 187 9.75 11.61 -4.62
N GLY A 188 8.53 11.18 -4.92
CA GLY A 188 8.16 9.76 -4.94
C GLY A 188 8.97 8.93 -5.92
N ILE A 189 9.21 9.44 -7.15
CA ILE A 189 10.06 8.77 -8.13
C ILE A 189 11.52 8.70 -7.65
N CYS A 190 12.10 9.80 -7.18
CA CYS A 190 13.47 9.82 -6.69
C CYS A 190 13.66 8.87 -5.51
N THR A 191 12.75 8.92 -4.53
CA THR A 191 12.77 8.03 -3.36
C THR A 191 12.73 6.56 -3.77
N THR A 192 11.79 6.19 -4.65
CA THR A 192 11.68 4.82 -5.16
C THR A 192 12.89 4.41 -5.99
N LEU A 193 13.34 5.29 -6.90
CA LEU A 193 14.48 4.99 -7.77
C LEU A 193 15.72 4.65 -6.95
N PHE A 194 16.12 5.52 -6.00
CA PHE A 194 17.32 5.29 -5.20
C PHE A 194 17.15 4.17 -4.16
N GLY A 195 15.95 3.93 -3.65
CA GLY A 195 15.64 2.76 -2.83
C GLY A 195 15.82 1.44 -3.58
N VAL A 196 15.26 1.36 -4.79
CA VAL A 196 15.41 0.19 -5.67
C VAL A 196 16.86 0.01 -6.09
N VAL A 197 17.53 1.07 -6.54
CA VAL A 197 18.94 1.06 -6.96
C VAL A 197 19.86 0.55 -5.84
N ALA A 198 19.68 1.03 -4.61
CA ALA A 198 20.47 0.54 -3.47
C ALA A 198 20.25 -0.97 -3.25
N THR A 199 19.00 -1.42 -3.27
CA THR A 199 18.67 -2.84 -3.12
C THR A 199 19.27 -3.70 -4.24
N LEU A 200 19.22 -3.24 -5.49
CA LEU A 200 19.79 -3.95 -6.63
C LEU A 200 21.32 -4.05 -6.56
N GLY A 201 21.98 -2.97 -6.14
CA GLY A 201 23.43 -2.97 -5.91
C GLY A 201 23.86 -3.97 -4.84
N TYR A 202 23.17 -3.97 -3.68
CA TYR A 202 23.39 -4.98 -2.64
C TYR A 202 23.15 -6.40 -3.12
N SER A 203 22.10 -6.59 -3.89
CA SER A 203 21.74 -7.89 -4.43
C SER A 203 22.80 -8.45 -5.35
N ALA A 204 23.36 -7.62 -6.22
CA ALA A 204 24.40 -8.03 -7.15
C ALA A 204 25.69 -8.43 -6.42
N ILE A 205 26.11 -7.63 -5.42
CA ILE A 205 27.30 -7.91 -4.60
C ILE A 205 27.14 -9.24 -3.86
N ARG A 206 25.97 -9.45 -3.24
CA ARG A 206 25.68 -10.68 -2.48
C ARG A 206 25.54 -11.90 -3.38
N LEU A 207 24.95 -11.75 -4.56
CA LEU A 207 24.85 -12.82 -5.54
C LEU A 207 26.23 -13.21 -6.09
N ALA A 208 27.13 -12.25 -6.30
CA ALA A 208 28.52 -12.54 -6.68
C ALA A 208 29.25 -13.33 -5.59
N ALA A 209 29.11 -12.94 -4.33
CA ALA A 209 29.65 -13.69 -3.20
C ALA A 209 29.07 -15.11 -3.09
N ALA A 210 27.77 -15.28 -3.40
CA ALA A 210 27.12 -16.58 -3.44
C ALA A 210 27.72 -17.49 -4.52
N PHE A 211 27.89 -17.00 -5.75
CA PHE A 211 28.55 -17.76 -6.84
C PHE A 211 29.97 -18.18 -6.47
N HIS A 212 30.73 -17.27 -5.85
CA HIS A 212 32.09 -17.55 -5.41
C HIS A 212 32.11 -18.60 -4.28
N SER A 213 31.26 -18.48 -3.25
CA SER A 213 31.21 -19.45 -2.14
C SER A 213 30.81 -20.87 -2.57
N MET A 214 30.08 -21.00 -3.67
CA MET A 214 29.70 -22.28 -4.26
C MET A 214 30.76 -22.80 -5.27
N HIS A 215 31.87 -22.12 -5.46
CA HIS A 215 32.90 -22.43 -6.45
C HIS A 215 32.38 -22.50 -7.90
N LEU A 216 31.29 -21.77 -8.21
CA LEU A 216 30.72 -21.71 -9.54
C LEU A 216 31.40 -20.67 -10.43
N LEU A 217 31.85 -19.57 -9.85
CA LEU A 217 32.56 -18.48 -10.53
C LEU A 217 33.67 -17.94 -9.62
N ASP A 218 34.79 -17.58 -10.22
CA ASP A 218 35.90 -16.96 -9.49
C ASP A 218 35.57 -15.53 -9.07
N ASN A 219 36.15 -15.11 -7.93
CA ASN A 219 36.02 -13.74 -7.47
C ASN A 219 36.82 -12.80 -8.38
N SER A 220 36.12 -12.05 -9.21
CA SER A 220 36.69 -11.13 -10.18
C SER A 220 36.04 -9.75 -10.04
N PRO A 221 36.75 -8.64 -10.25
CA PRO A 221 36.20 -7.29 -10.31
C PRO A 221 35.07 -7.13 -11.33
N TYR A 222 35.04 -8.00 -12.35
CA TYR A 222 34.04 -7.98 -13.41
C TYR A 222 32.77 -8.78 -13.09
N LEU A 223 32.77 -9.58 -12.00
CA LEU A 223 31.68 -10.49 -11.69
C LEU A 223 30.39 -9.73 -11.35
N VAL A 224 30.46 -8.72 -10.47
CA VAL A 224 29.27 -7.90 -10.10
C VAL A 224 28.73 -7.12 -11.31
N PRO A 225 29.56 -6.41 -12.10
CA PRO A 225 29.12 -5.81 -13.37
C PRO A 225 28.43 -6.78 -14.33
N LEU A 226 28.99 -7.99 -14.50
CA LEU A 226 28.42 -9.03 -15.37
C LEU A 226 27.04 -9.49 -14.87
N ILE A 227 26.90 -9.72 -13.57
CA ILE A 227 25.63 -10.08 -12.93
C ILE A 227 24.59 -8.98 -13.15
N LEU A 228 24.96 -7.71 -12.89
CA LEU A 228 24.07 -6.57 -13.10
C LEU A 228 23.55 -6.55 -14.55
N VAL A 229 24.44 -6.55 -15.52
CA VAL A 229 24.05 -6.50 -16.94
C VAL A 229 23.17 -7.68 -17.32
N SER A 230 23.55 -8.90 -16.94
CA SER A 230 22.81 -10.10 -17.29
C SER A 230 21.40 -10.12 -16.70
N VAL A 231 21.27 -9.83 -15.41
CA VAL A 231 19.97 -9.84 -14.71
C VAL A 231 19.06 -8.71 -15.20
N PHE A 232 19.62 -7.51 -15.48
CA PHE A 232 18.84 -6.41 -16.06
C PHE A 232 18.31 -6.73 -17.46
N ILE A 233 19.11 -7.34 -18.32
CA ILE A 233 18.65 -7.77 -19.65
C ILE A 233 17.48 -8.74 -19.51
N ILE A 234 17.62 -9.77 -18.68
CA ILE A 234 16.56 -10.77 -18.46
C ILE A 234 15.29 -10.09 -17.90
N ALA A 235 15.43 -9.23 -16.89
CA ALA A 235 14.31 -8.54 -16.28
C ALA A 235 13.58 -7.61 -17.26
N ILE A 236 14.31 -6.86 -18.09
CA ILE A 236 13.72 -5.99 -19.12
C ILE A 236 12.96 -6.85 -20.15
N LEU A 237 13.52 -7.95 -20.62
CA LEU A 237 12.85 -8.85 -21.56
C LEU A 237 11.53 -9.41 -20.98
N ILE A 238 11.52 -9.77 -19.69
CA ILE A 238 10.31 -10.22 -18.99
C ILE A 238 9.29 -9.07 -18.88
N SER A 239 9.76 -7.87 -18.53
CA SER A 239 8.90 -6.67 -18.44
C SER A 239 8.18 -6.36 -19.75
N LEU A 240 8.80 -6.64 -20.90
CA LEU A 240 8.21 -6.43 -22.24
C LEU A 240 7.03 -7.37 -22.54
N GLN A 241 6.92 -8.50 -21.84
CA GLN A 241 5.77 -9.43 -21.98
C GLN A 241 4.51 -8.92 -21.24
N GLY A 242 4.66 -7.87 -20.44
CA GLY A 242 3.59 -7.26 -19.65
C GLY A 242 3.45 -7.83 -18.24
N ILE A 243 2.87 -7.02 -17.36
CA ILE A 243 2.76 -7.31 -15.93
C ILE A 243 1.88 -8.54 -15.66
N ALA A 244 0.80 -8.69 -16.44
CA ALA A 244 -0.18 -9.76 -16.22
C ALA A 244 0.39 -11.16 -16.44
N ASN A 245 1.32 -11.33 -17.36
CA ASN A 245 1.80 -12.66 -17.78
C ASN A 245 3.19 -12.98 -17.23
N GLY A 246 4.19 -12.11 -17.44
CA GLY A 246 5.58 -12.41 -17.06
C GLY A 246 5.84 -12.22 -15.58
N PHE A 247 5.53 -11.03 -15.07
CA PHE A 247 5.83 -10.66 -13.67
C PHE A 247 5.03 -11.51 -12.67
N ARG A 248 3.73 -11.73 -12.90
CA ARG A 248 2.87 -12.49 -11.99
C ARG A 248 3.31 -13.94 -11.86
N ILE A 249 3.53 -14.62 -12.99
CA ILE A 249 3.94 -16.04 -12.99
C ILE A 249 5.27 -16.21 -12.26
N LEU A 250 6.23 -15.31 -12.53
CA LEU A 250 7.54 -15.34 -11.88
C LEU A 250 7.44 -15.11 -10.37
N SER A 251 6.59 -14.19 -9.94
CA SER A 251 6.36 -13.89 -8.53
C SER A 251 5.68 -15.04 -7.79
N GLU A 252 4.67 -15.68 -8.41
CA GLU A 252 3.99 -16.85 -7.84
C GLU A 252 4.94 -18.05 -7.72
N LEU A 253 5.77 -18.30 -8.74
CA LEU A 253 6.80 -19.34 -8.72
C LEU A 253 7.81 -19.07 -7.59
N ASN A 254 8.33 -17.84 -7.52
CA ASN A 254 9.29 -17.45 -6.50
C ASN A 254 8.74 -17.65 -5.09
N LEU A 255 7.49 -17.25 -4.85
CA LEU A 255 6.82 -17.46 -3.58
C LEU A 255 6.71 -18.94 -3.22
N GLY A 256 6.24 -19.78 -4.15
CA GLY A 256 6.11 -21.22 -3.94
C GLY A 256 7.45 -21.90 -3.63
N VAL A 257 8.50 -21.57 -4.37
CA VAL A 257 9.85 -22.11 -4.13
C VAL A 257 10.44 -21.61 -2.82
N THR A 258 10.17 -20.37 -2.43
CA THR A 258 10.59 -19.79 -1.15
C THR A 258 9.95 -20.51 0.05
N PHE A 259 8.66 -20.80 -0.01
CA PHE A 259 8.00 -21.60 1.03
C PHE A 259 8.52 -23.03 1.08
N LEU A 260 8.75 -23.67 -0.07
CA LEU A 260 9.37 -24.98 -0.13
C LEU A 260 10.77 -24.98 0.49
N PHE A 261 11.59 -23.99 0.16
CA PHE A 261 12.93 -23.84 0.73
C PHE A 261 12.89 -23.68 2.25
N MET A 262 12.02 -22.81 2.76
CA MET A 262 11.83 -22.63 4.21
C MET A 262 11.40 -23.94 4.89
N LEU A 263 10.48 -24.67 4.28
CA LEU A 263 10.03 -25.97 4.81
C LEU A 263 11.17 -27.00 4.83
N LEU A 264 11.99 -27.08 3.79
CA LEU A 264 13.14 -27.98 3.76
C LEU A 264 14.17 -27.63 4.84
N VAL A 265 14.47 -26.33 5.02
CA VAL A 265 15.39 -25.89 6.09
C VAL A 265 14.82 -26.19 7.48
N LEU A 266 13.51 -26.01 7.69
CA LEU A 266 12.84 -26.38 8.94
C LEU A 266 12.95 -27.89 9.23
N LEU A 267 12.76 -28.74 8.20
CA LEU A 267 12.79 -30.20 8.36
C LEU A 267 14.21 -30.77 8.49
N PHE A 268 15.20 -30.15 7.84
CA PHE A 268 16.59 -30.58 7.89
C PHE A 268 17.36 -30.01 9.08
N GLY A 269 16.84 -28.96 9.69
CA GLY A 269 17.37 -28.34 10.90
C GLY A 269 16.88 -29.01 12.19
N PRO A 270 17.11 -28.38 13.34
CA PRO A 270 16.64 -28.85 14.63
C PRO A 270 15.14 -28.57 14.82
N THR A 271 14.29 -29.26 14.07
CA THR A 271 12.84 -29.00 13.90
C THR A 271 12.10 -28.75 15.21
N ILE A 272 12.27 -29.61 16.23
CA ILE A 272 11.56 -29.48 17.52
C ILE A 272 11.97 -28.17 18.23
N TYR A 273 13.27 -27.87 18.24
CA TYR A 273 13.78 -26.62 18.78
C TYR A 273 13.19 -25.41 18.05
N LEU A 274 13.15 -25.44 16.71
CA LEU A 274 12.62 -24.33 15.90
C LEU A 274 11.12 -24.09 16.15
N ILE A 275 10.32 -25.16 16.30
CA ILE A 275 8.89 -25.03 16.63
C ILE A 275 8.70 -24.42 18.03
N SER A 276 9.50 -24.84 19.01
CA SER A 276 9.48 -24.27 20.36
C SER A 276 9.91 -22.81 20.35
N ALA A 277 11.00 -22.49 19.63
CA ALA A 277 11.51 -21.14 19.47
C ALA A 277 10.50 -20.20 18.77
N PHE A 278 9.73 -20.70 17.80
CA PHE A 278 8.68 -19.92 17.16
C PHE A 278 7.65 -19.40 18.17
N THR A 279 7.21 -20.24 19.09
CA THR A 279 6.26 -19.84 20.14
C THR A 279 6.87 -18.77 21.06
N GLU A 280 8.12 -18.95 21.48
CA GLU A 280 8.81 -17.96 22.32
C GLU A 280 9.08 -16.63 21.60
N ASN A 281 9.46 -16.69 20.32
CA ASN A 281 9.70 -15.50 19.51
C ASN A 281 8.45 -14.64 19.37
N ILE A 282 7.25 -15.22 19.19
CA ILE A 282 5.98 -14.48 19.19
C ILE A 282 5.80 -13.73 20.52
N GLY A 283 5.95 -14.43 21.64
CA GLY A 283 5.77 -13.83 22.97
C GLY A 283 6.78 -12.72 23.24
N THR A 284 8.05 -12.95 22.93
CA THR A 284 9.12 -11.98 23.09
C THR A 284 8.89 -10.73 22.21
N TYR A 285 8.51 -10.94 20.95
CA TYR A 285 8.25 -9.85 20.01
C TYR A 285 7.08 -8.96 20.48
N LEU A 286 5.94 -9.57 20.81
CA LEU A 286 4.76 -8.81 21.24
C LEU A 286 4.99 -8.05 22.56
N SER A 287 5.69 -8.66 23.52
CA SER A 287 5.99 -8.00 24.80
C SER A 287 7.00 -6.86 24.70
N GLY A 288 7.96 -6.97 23.77
CA GLY A 288 9.00 -5.95 23.57
C GLY A 288 8.64 -4.84 22.59
N LEU A 289 7.63 -5.04 21.74
CA LEU A 289 7.31 -4.15 20.61
C LEU A 289 7.13 -2.68 21.00
N ILE A 290 6.35 -2.40 22.05
CA ILE A 290 6.08 -1.02 22.48
C ILE A 290 7.34 -0.40 23.07
N ARG A 291 8.03 -1.11 23.96
CA ARG A 291 9.22 -0.60 24.65
C ARG A 291 10.33 -0.24 23.67
N VAL A 292 10.62 -1.11 22.71
CA VAL A 292 11.69 -0.89 21.73
C VAL A 292 11.24 0.04 20.61
N GLY A 293 9.95 0.03 20.25
CA GLY A 293 9.37 0.91 19.24
C GLY A 293 9.48 2.40 19.54
N PHE A 294 9.75 2.79 20.80
CA PHE A 294 10.03 4.16 21.21
C PHE A 294 11.46 4.38 21.71
N LYS A 295 12.34 3.37 21.65
CA LYS A 295 13.72 3.49 22.13
C LYS A 295 14.57 4.24 21.08
N ALA A 296 14.90 5.51 21.38
CA ALA A 296 15.74 6.36 20.54
C ALA A 296 17.20 6.45 21.07
N TYR A 297 17.59 5.62 22.03
CA TYR A 297 18.93 5.54 22.65
C TYR A 297 19.45 6.88 23.23
N ALA A 298 18.57 7.79 23.62
CA ALA A 298 18.94 9.08 24.21
C ALA A 298 19.73 8.96 25.52
N TYR A 299 19.52 7.86 26.26
CA TYR A 299 20.16 7.58 27.56
C TYR A 299 21.18 6.42 27.46
N ASP A 300 21.43 5.90 26.26
CA ASP A 300 22.28 4.73 25.98
C ASP A 300 23.17 5.05 24.78
N VAL A 301 24.14 5.94 25.02
CA VAL A 301 25.01 6.49 23.98
C VAL A 301 25.96 5.43 23.42
N GLU A 302 26.29 4.39 24.20
CA GLU A 302 27.18 3.31 23.79
C GLU A 302 26.62 2.52 22.61
N HIS A 303 25.30 2.38 22.52
CA HIS A 303 24.64 1.64 21.45
C HIS A 303 24.06 2.52 20.35
N LEU A 304 24.38 3.81 20.34
CA LEU A 304 23.82 4.76 19.37
C LEU A 304 24.24 4.45 17.92
N ASP A 305 25.50 4.07 17.70
CA ASP A 305 26.00 3.71 16.37
C ASP A 305 25.28 2.46 15.84
N TRP A 306 25.12 1.45 16.68
CA TRP A 306 24.35 0.26 16.32
C TRP A 306 22.89 0.62 15.96
N PHE A 307 22.26 1.48 16.74
CA PHE A 307 20.91 1.93 16.49
C PHE A 307 20.78 2.65 15.15
N MET A 308 21.75 3.50 14.80
CA MET A 308 21.78 4.19 13.51
C MET A 308 22.02 3.23 12.34
N ASP A 309 22.96 2.31 12.48
CA ASP A 309 23.36 1.40 11.40
C ASP A 309 22.35 0.27 11.14
N TRP A 310 21.52 -0.08 12.14
CA TRP A 310 20.49 -1.10 12.01
C TRP A 310 19.09 -0.48 11.98
N THR A 311 18.57 -0.02 13.10
CA THR A 311 17.15 0.36 13.21
C THR A 311 16.81 1.56 12.34
N VAL A 312 17.59 2.65 12.43
CA VAL A 312 17.33 3.86 11.62
C VAL A 312 17.54 3.59 10.14
N PHE A 313 18.59 2.84 9.81
CA PHE A 313 18.84 2.41 8.44
C PHE A 313 17.66 1.61 7.85
N TYR A 314 17.12 0.63 8.61
CA TYR A 314 15.95 -0.13 8.17
C TYR A 314 14.73 0.76 7.96
N TRP A 315 14.43 1.67 8.88
CA TRP A 315 13.30 2.57 8.70
C TRP A 315 13.47 3.44 7.46
N ALA A 316 14.63 4.01 7.25
CA ALA A 316 14.91 4.77 6.04
C ALA A 316 14.77 3.93 4.76
N TRP A 317 15.21 2.66 4.81
CA TRP A 317 15.04 1.72 3.71
C TRP A 317 13.56 1.45 3.42
N TRP A 318 12.74 1.19 4.46
CA TRP A 318 11.29 1.01 4.31
C TRP A 318 10.61 2.26 3.74
N PHE A 319 10.96 3.45 4.21
CA PHE A 319 10.45 4.70 3.63
C PHE A 319 10.79 4.85 2.16
N SER A 320 11.96 4.41 1.72
CA SER A 320 12.38 4.50 0.32
C SER A 320 11.56 3.60 -0.61
N TRP A 321 11.02 2.49 -0.09
CA TRP A 321 10.18 1.56 -0.83
C TRP A 321 8.68 1.86 -0.73
N ALA A 322 8.28 2.68 0.24
CA ALA A 322 6.89 2.95 0.55
C ALA A 322 6.04 3.46 -0.62
N PRO A 323 6.52 4.33 -1.54
CA PRO A 323 5.71 4.76 -2.67
C PRO A 323 5.25 3.60 -3.54
N GLY A 324 6.16 2.66 -3.83
CA GLY A 324 5.90 1.50 -4.68
C GLY A 324 4.95 0.50 -4.04
N PHE A 325 5.27 0.08 -2.84
CA PHE A 325 4.41 -0.83 -2.08
C PHE A 325 3.03 -0.23 -1.83
N GLY A 326 2.97 1.07 -1.56
CA GLY A 326 1.72 1.78 -1.37
C GLY A 326 0.79 1.66 -2.57
N ILE A 327 1.28 1.92 -3.77
CA ILE A 327 0.48 1.81 -5.01
C ILE A 327 0.06 0.37 -5.27
N PHE A 328 0.97 -0.59 -5.09
CA PHE A 328 0.67 -2.00 -5.36
C PHE A 328 -0.38 -2.55 -4.40
N ILE A 329 -0.17 -2.41 -3.08
CA ILE A 329 -1.09 -2.91 -2.05
C ILE A 329 -2.46 -2.22 -2.16
N ALA A 330 -2.49 -0.91 -2.46
CA ALA A 330 -3.73 -0.19 -2.67
C ALA A 330 -4.58 -0.84 -3.77
N ARG A 331 -3.98 -1.13 -4.93
CA ARG A 331 -4.70 -1.67 -6.09
C ARG A 331 -5.33 -3.04 -5.88
N ILE A 332 -4.71 -3.88 -5.06
CA ILE A 332 -5.22 -5.23 -4.79
C ILE A 332 -6.25 -5.28 -3.65
N SER A 333 -6.56 -4.15 -3.02
CA SER A 333 -7.34 -4.10 -1.78
C SER A 333 -8.76 -3.54 -1.94
N ARG A 334 -9.25 -3.43 -3.18
CA ARG A 334 -10.59 -2.94 -3.50
C ARG A 334 -11.67 -3.74 -2.76
N GLY A 335 -12.68 -3.06 -2.23
CA GLY A 335 -13.84 -3.65 -1.54
C GLY A 335 -13.56 -4.11 -0.10
N ARG A 336 -12.32 -4.05 0.40
CA ARG A 336 -11.98 -4.39 1.77
C ARG A 336 -12.38 -3.28 2.73
N THR A 337 -12.76 -3.65 3.96
CA THR A 337 -12.90 -2.66 5.03
C THR A 337 -11.52 -2.18 5.49
N LEU A 338 -11.45 -0.96 6.07
CA LEU A 338 -10.20 -0.45 6.65
C LEU A 338 -9.65 -1.41 7.71
N ARG A 339 -10.53 -2.02 8.51
CA ARG A 339 -10.14 -3.00 9.55
C ARG A 339 -9.49 -4.22 8.94
N GLU A 340 -10.13 -4.86 7.96
CA GLU A 340 -9.57 -6.02 7.25
C GLU A 340 -8.25 -5.69 6.59
N PHE A 341 -8.18 -4.55 5.92
CA PHE A 341 -6.97 -4.07 5.26
C PHE A 341 -5.82 -3.92 6.25
N ILE A 342 -6.03 -3.17 7.34
CA ILE A 342 -4.98 -2.86 8.32
C ILE A 342 -4.49 -4.15 9.01
N PHE A 343 -5.39 -4.99 9.50
CA PHE A 343 -4.98 -6.24 10.12
C PHE A 343 -4.29 -7.19 9.14
N GLY A 344 -4.78 -7.29 7.90
CA GLY A 344 -4.15 -8.12 6.89
C GLY A 344 -2.73 -7.65 6.56
N VAL A 345 -2.54 -6.35 6.33
CA VAL A 345 -1.23 -5.78 5.99
C VAL A 345 -0.25 -5.83 7.16
N LEU A 346 -0.71 -5.63 8.39
CA LEU A 346 0.18 -5.65 9.56
C LEU A 346 0.52 -7.08 10.01
N MET A 347 -0.47 -7.98 10.10
CA MET A 347 -0.29 -9.27 10.77
C MET A 347 0.25 -10.35 9.85
N VAL A 348 -0.27 -10.43 8.61
CA VAL A 348 0.06 -11.54 7.71
C VAL A 348 1.54 -11.60 7.35
N PRO A 349 2.16 -10.52 6.85
CA PRO A 349 3.59 -10.52 6.57
C PRO A 349 4.44 -10.63 7.84
N SER A 350 3.99 -10.02 8.94
CA SER A 350 4.74 -10.08 10.20
C SER A 350 4.85 -11.49 10.74
N LEU A 351 3.76 -12.26 10.69
CA LEU A 351 3.79 -13.68 11.10
C LEU A 351 4.75 -14.50 10.24
N PHE A 352 4.79 -14.21 8.93
CA PHE A 352 5.78 -14.83 8.04
C PHE A 352 7.21 -14.50 8.45
N PHE A 353 7.52 -13.24 8.78
CA PHE A 353 8.87 -12.86 9.20
C PHE A 353 9.25 -13.48 10.56
N VAL A 354 8.32 -13.60 11.49
CA VAL A 354 8.57 -14.36 12.73
C VAL A 354 8.96 -15.80 12.39
N LEU A 355 8.22 -16.47 11.50
CA LEU A 355 8.52 -17.83 11.08
C LEU A 355 9.86 -17.91 10.33
N TRP A 356 10.11 -16.99 9.40
CA TRP A 356 11.34 -16.93 8.62
C TRP A 356 12.58 -16.79 9.51
N PHE A 357 12.60 -15.77 10.39
CA PHE A 357 13.72 -15.58 11.31
C PHE A 357 13.86 -16.70 12.34
N THR A 358 12.77 -17.35 12.71
CA THR A 358 12.86 -18.56 13.53
C THR A 358 13.57 -19.67 12.77
N VAL A 359 13.17 -19.96 11.54
CA VAL A 359 13.77 -21.06 10.78
C VAL A 359 15.23 -20.79 10.44
N PHE A 360 15.51 -19.62 9.88
CA PHE A 360 16.86 -19.28 9.41
C PHE A 360 17.74 -18.71 10.53
N GLY A 361 17.23 -17.81 11.36
CA GLY A 361 17.98 -17.14 12.40
C GLY A 361 18.27 -18.03 13.60
N ASN A 362 17.24 -18.60 14.24
CA ASN A 362 17.48 -19.58 15.30
C ASN A 362 18.24 -20.79 14.77
N GLY A 363 17.93 -21.25 13.54
CA GLY A 363 18.66 -22.34 12.89
C GLY A 363 20.14 -22.05 12.73
N ALA A 364 20.51 -20.85 12.27
CA ALA A 364 21.90 -20.44 12.10
C ALA A 364 22.65 -20.29 13.42
N ILE A 365 22.02 -19.71 14.45
CA ILE A 365 22.60 -19.62 15.79
C ILE A 365 22.83 -21.03 16.37
N TRP A 366 21.83 -21.91 16.26
CA TRP A 366 21.95 -23.28 16.71
C TRP A 366 23.08 -24.04 16.00
N VAL A 367 23.18 -23.91 14.67
CA VAL A 367 24.27 -24.50 13.88
C VAL A 367 25.63 -23.91 14.29
N ASN A 368 25.70 -22.60 14.50
CA ASN A 368 26.94 -21.94 14.92
C ASN A 368 27.46 -22.52 16.26
N GLU A 369 26.58 -22.76 17.22
CA GLU A 369 26.95 -23.27 18.54
C GLU A 369 27.23 -24.76 18.54
N HIS A 370 26.40 -25.57 17.87
CA HIS A 370 26.42 -27.04 18.03
C HIS A 370 27.21 -27.76 16.93
N LEU A 371 27.16 -27.27 15.67
CA LEU A 371 27.80 -27.93 14.52
C LEU A 371 29.08 -27.22 14.05
N ALA A 372 29.00 -25.91 13.89
CA ALA A 372 30.09 -25.10 13.35
C ALA A 372 31.11 -24.65 14.42
N LYS A 373 30.82 -24.82 15.71
CA LYS A 373 31.69 -24.45 16.84
C LYS A 373 32.24 -23.01 16.73
N GLY A 374 31.38 -22.08 16.34
CA GLY A 374 31.69 -20.65 16.16
C GLY A 374 32.19 -20.24 14.78
N ALA A 375 32.41 -21.15 13.84
CA ALA A 375 32.93 -20.82 12.52
C ALA A 375 32.00 -19.93 11.68
N LEU A 376 30.69 -20.09 11.81
CA LEU A 376 29.73 -19.18 11.15
C LEU A 376 29.83 -17.77 11.71
N GLY A 377 30.05 -17.62 13.03
CA GLY A 377 30.26 -16.31 13.64
C GLY A 377 31.49 -15.58 13.12
N GLN A 378 32.58 -16.30 12.82
CA GLN A 378 33.77 -15.69 12.21
C GLN A 378 33.52 -15.16 10.79
N ALA A 379 32.56 -15.77 10.07
CA ALA A 379 32.19 -15.39 8.71
C ALA A 379 31.05 -14.33 8.65
N VAL A 380 30.56 -13.82 9.80
CA VAL A 380 29.36 -12.97 9.87
C VAL A 380 29.43 -11.71 9.01
N ASN A 381 30.63 -11.14 8.85
CA ASN A 381 30.84 -9.96 8.02
C ASN A 381 30.72 -10.25 6.50
N ASN A 382 30.78 -11.51 6.10
CA ASN A 382 30.59 -11.91 4.71
C ASN A 382 29.12 -12.30 4.46
N VAL A 383 28.24 -11.32 4.52
CA VAL A 383 26.78 -11.53 4.40
C VAL A 383 26.38 -12.29 3.14
N GLY A 384 27.15 -12.15 2.05
CA GLY A 384 26.83 -12.81 0.77
C GLY A 384 27.05 -14.32 0.76
N SER A 385 28.05 -14.85 1.51
CA SER A 385 28.32 -16.29 1.59
C SER A 385 27.62 -16.96 2.79
N LEU A 386 27.34 -16.20 3.84
CA LEU A 386 26.94 -16.72 5.15
C LEU A 386 25.72 -17.68 5.11
N LEU A 387 24.73 -17.38 4.27
CA LEU A 387 23.60 -18.29 4.04
C LEU A 387 24.09 -19.64 3.50
N PHE A 388 24.98 -19.63 2.52
CA PHE A 388 25.51 -20.85 1.89
C PHE A 388 26.41 -21.62 2.84
N ASP A 389 27.18 -20.93 3.69
CA ASP A 389 27.99 -21.51 4.75
C ASP A 389 27.09 -22.21 5.79
N PHE A 390 26.01 -21.55 6.23
CA PHE A 390 24.98 -22.16 7.09
C PHE A 390 24.37 -23.42 6.46
N LEU A 391 23.95 -23.36 5.21
CA LEU A 391 23.34 -24.49 4.49
C LEU A 391 24.33 -25.67 4.32
N SER A 392 25.66 -25.42 4.38
CA SER A 392 26.68 -26.46 4.30
C SER A 392 26.63 -27.45 5.48
N TYR A 393 26.10 -27.03 6.62
CA TYR A 393 25.98 -27.86 7.81
C TYR A 393 24.68 -28.67 7.86
N LEU A 394 23.74 -28.38 6.94
CA LEU A 394 22.45 -29.09 6.87
C LEU A 394 22.53 -30.31 5.94
N PRO A 395 21.69 -31.34 6.18
CA PRO A 395 21.51 -32.44 5.23
C PRO A 395 21.11 -31.93 3.85
N TYR A 396 21.53 -32.64 2.81
CA TYR A 396 21.25 -32.29 1.40
C TYR A 396 21.68 -30.87 1.03
N SER A 397 22.83 -30.42 1.54
CA SER A 397 23.35 -29.06 1.34
C SER A 397 23.44 -28.63 -0.12
N GLY A 398 23.75 -29.52 -1.04
CA GLY A 398 23.78 -29.24 -2.47
C GLY A 398 22.41 -28.78 -3.01
N LEU A 399 21.34 -29.49 -2.62
CA LEU A 399 19.97 -29.14 -3.01
C LEU A 399 19.55 -27.80 -2.42
N THR A 400 19.73 -27.58 -1.12
CA THR A 400 19.31 -26.34 -0.45
C THR A 400 20.08 -25.13 -0.94
N LYS A 401 21.38 -25.25 -1.22
CA LYS A 401 22.19 -24.19 -1.84
C LYS A 401 21.74 -23.84 -3.25
N MET A 402 21.44 -24.83 -4.09
CA MET A 402 20.94 -24.59 -5.45
C MET A 402 19.57 -23.91 -5.42
N LEU A 403 18.66 -24.34 -4.52
CA LEU A 403 17.37 -23.67 -4.30
C LEU A 403 17.55 -22.23 -3.82
N ALA A 404 18.45 -21.98 -2.87
CA ALA A 404 18.76 -20.63 -2.40
C ALA A 404 19.26 -19.74 -3.53
N LEU A 405 20.20 -20.21 -4.34
CA LEU A 405 20.73 -19.47 -5.49
C LEU A 405 19.63 -19.16 -6.51
N PHE A 406 18.77 -20.13 -6.79
CA PHE A 406 17.63 -19.96 -7.70
C PHE A 406 16.65 -18.91 -7.19
N ILE A 407 16.25 -18.99 -5.91
CA ILE A 407 15.36 -18.03 -5.25
C ILE A 407 15.94 -16.61 -5.29
N ILE A 408 17.22 -16.45 -4.94
CA ILE A 408 17.91 -15.16 -4.94
C ILE A 408 17.90 -14.54 -6.34
N THR A 409 18.17 -15.36 -7.38
CA THR A 409 18.15 -14.90 -8.77
C THR A 409 16.73 -14.48 -9.20
N LEU A 410 15.71 -15.27 -8.82
CA LEU A 410 14.32 -14.92 -9.09
C LEU A 410 13.91 -13.61 -8.38
N PHE A 411 14.25 -13.46 -7.10
CA PHE A 411 13.97 -12.22 -6.36
C PHE A 411 14.64 -11.01 -6.99
N PHE A 412 15.86 -11.16 -7.49
CA PHE A 412 16.55 -10.06 -8.15
C PHE A 412 15.78 -9.61 -9.40
N ILE A 413 15.37 -10.54 -10.26
CA ILE A 413 14.58 -10.24 -11.45
C ILE A 413 13.23 -9.61 -11.08
N VAL A 414 12.53 -10.18 -10.08
CA VAL A 414 11.24 -9.67 -9.59
C VAL A 414 11.38 -8.25 -9.05
N THR A 415 12.45 -7.97 -8.31
CA THR A 415 12.74 -6.63 -7.75
C THR A 415 12.93 -5.58 -8.84
N ILE A 416 13.66 -5.90 -9.91
CA ILE A 416 13.83 -4.99 -11.07
C ILE A 416 12.47 -4.73 -11.72
N ASN A 417 11.68 -5.77 -11.98
CA ASN A 417 10.36 -5.64 -12.60
C ASN A 417 9.39 -4.83 -11.73
N PHE A 418 9.42 -5.01 -10.41
CA PHE A 418 8.65 -4.20 -9.47
C PHE A 418 9.08 -2.73 -9.51
N GLY A 419 10.39 -2.45 -9.57
CA GLY A 419 10.92 -1.10 -9.74
C GLY A 419 10.43 -0.43 -11.02
N ILE A 420 10.55 -1.14 -12.17
CA ILE A 420 10.05 -0.67 -13.47
C ILE A 420 8.55 -0.36 -13.39
N TYR A 421 7.76 -1.28 -12.84
CA TYR A 421 6.32 -1.12 -12.67
C TYR A 421 5.96 0.10 -11.85
N THR A 422 6.60 0.26 -10.70
CA THR A 422 6.30 1.33 -9.76
C THR A 422 6.66 2.70 -10.32
N LEU A 423 7.89 2.86 -10.81
CA LEU A 423 8.35 4.13 -11.39
C LEU A 423 7.47 4.56 -12.57
N ASN A 424 7.08 3.59 -13.40
CA ASN A 424 6.19 3.83 -14.51
C ASN A 424 4.80 4.30 -14.01
N ASN A 425 4.24 3.64 -12.99
CA ASN A 425 2.95 4.03 -12.43
C ASN A 425 2.94 5.44 -11.81
N ILE A 426 4.03 5.86 -11.17
CA ILE A 426 4.12 7.23 -10.63
C ILE A 426 4.22 8.24 -11.77
N ALA A 427 4.94 7.92 -12.84
CA ALA A 427 5.27 8.84 -13.92
C ALA A 427 4.18 9.05 -14.98
N ILE A 428 3.24 8.09 -15.12
CA ILE A 428 2.17 8.15 -16.13
C ILE A 428 1.14 9.22 -15.76
N GLU A 429 0.69 9.99 -16.73
CA GLU A 429 -0.37 10.99 -16.58
C GLU A 429 -1.75 10.32 -16.41
N ASP A 430 -2.12 9.45 -17.34
CA ASP A 430 -3.39 8.72 -17.31
C ASP A 430 -3.18 7.29 -16.77
N LYS A 431 -3.58 7.06 -15.53
CA LYS A 431 -3.43 5.79 -14.81
C LYS A 431 -4.32 4.64 -15.34
N SER A 432 -5.27 4.94 -16.22
CA SER A 432 -6.17 3.95 -16.83
C SER A 432 -5.57 3.27 -18.06
N GLN A 433 -4.54 3.86 -18.66
CA GLN A 433 -3.95 3.36 -19.90
C GLN A 433 -2.89 2.28 -19.65
N VAL A 434 -2.86 1.29 -20.57
CA VAL A 434 -1.78 0.30 -20.59
C VAL A 434 -0.48 0.97 -21.04
N SER A 435 0.56 0.81 -20.27
CA SER A 435 1.87 1.41 -20.53
C SER A 435 2.51 0.86 -21.81
N PRO A 436 3.00 1.71 -22.71
CA PRO A 436 3.74 1.27 -23.88
C PRO A 436 5.05 0.56 -23.49
N ARG A 437 5.46 -0.45 -24.26
CA ARG A 437 6.67 -1.25 -24.00
C ARG A 437 7.95 -0.41 -23.88
N TRP A 438 8.06 0.70 -24.61
CA TRP A 438 9.23 1.56 -24.57
C TRP A 438 9.45 2.19 -23.17
N GLN A 439 8.37 2.43 -22.40
CA GLN A 439 8.48 2.96 -21.04
C GLN A 439 9.11 1.95 -20.08
N SER A 440 8.81 0.67 -20.24
CA SER A 440 9.49 -0.39 -19.47
C SER A 440 10.99 -0.45 -19.82
N MET A 441 11.34 -0.30 -21.11
CA MET A 441 12.75 -0.22 -21.53
C MET A 441 13.44 1.03 -20.95
N PHE A 442 12.76 2.17 -20.96
CA PHE A 442 13.29 3.42 -20.41
C PHE A 442 13.61 3.27 -18.90
N TRP A 443 12.64 2.81 -18.11
CA TRP A 443 12.83 2.64 -16.66
C TRP A 443 13.85 1.54 -16.33
N GLY A 444 13.81 0.42 -17.05
CA GLY A 444 14.81 -0.64 -16.89
C GLY A 444 16.22 -0.17 -17.24
N GLY A 445 16.36 0.59 -18.34
CA GLY A 445 17.64 1.20 -18.73
C GLY A 445 18.14 2.23 -17.72
N LEU A 446 17.25 3.09 -17.21
CA LEU A 446 17.60 4.08 -16.19
C LEU A 446 18.02 3.41 -14.87
N LEU A 447 17.25 2.44 -14.37
CA LEU A 447 17.60 1.67 -13.18
C LEU A 447 18.97 0.98 -13.35
N SER A 448 19.20 0.36 -14.51
CA SER A 448 20.47 -0.29 -14.83
C SER A 448 21.63 0.71 -14.80
N ALA A 449 21.48 1.83 -15.53
CA ALA A 449 22.54 2.84 -15.64
C ALA A 449 22.88 3.46 -14.28
N VAL A 450 21.87 3.85 -13.49
CA VAL A 450 22.09 4.46 -12.17
C VAL A 450 22.71 3.44 -11.22
N THR A 451 22.19 2.19 -11.17
CA THR A 451 22.79 1.14 -10.30
C THR A 451 24.25 0.89 -10.65
N PHE A 452 24.53 0.78 -11.96
CA PHE A 452 25.87 0.49 -12.45
C PHE A 452 26.86 1.62 -12.12
N VAL A 453 26.47 2.87 -12.36
CA VAL A 453 27.31 4.05 -12.07
C VAL A 453 27.57 4.17 -10.56
N LEU A 454 26.52 4.11 -9.73
CA LEU A 454 26.68 4.23 -8.28
C LEU A 454 27.56 3.09 -7.72
N TYR A 455 27.40 1.87 -8.24
CA TYR A 455 28.24 0.74 -7.84
C TYR A 455 29.71 0.94 -8.23
N LEU A 456 30.00 1.36 -9.47
CA LEU A 456 31.38 1.52 -9.97
C LEU A 456 32.15 2.63 -9.25
N PHE A 457 31.49 3.75 -8.96
CA PHE A 457 32.17 4.93 -8.42
C PHE A 457 32.21 4.98 -6.89
N GLY A 458 31.28 4.33 -6.19
CA GLY A 458 31.23 4.47 -4.73
C GLY A 458 30.78 3.22 -3.97
N GLY A 459 30.52 2.11 -4.67
CA GLY A 459 30.16 0.84 -4.02
C GLY A 459 28.94 0.93 -3.12
N ILE A 460 29.01 0.23 -1.99
CA ILE A 460 27.88 0.12 -1.03
C ILE A 460 27.57 1.46 -0.37
N GLU A 461 28.58 2.26 -0.04
CA GLU A 461 28.42 3.49 0.73
C GLU A 461 27.58 4.54 -0.02
N ILE A 462 27.84 4.72 -1.30
CA ILE A 462 27.07 5.66 -2.12
C ILE A 462 25.64 5.19 -2.34
N LEU A 463 25.43 3.90 -2.52
CA LEU A 463 24.11 3.30 -2.64
C LEU A 463 23.26 3.56 -1.39
N GLN A 464 23.84 3.41 -0.20
CA GLN A 464 23.18 3.71 1.07
C GLN A 464 22.89 5.20 1.22
N SER A 465 23.90 6.03 1.00
CA SER A 465 23.81 7.47 1.25
C SER A 465 22.79 8.15 0.34
N THR A 466 22.72 7.76 -0.93
CA THR A 466 21.71 8.29 -1.86
C THR A 466 20.29 7.88 -1.48
N MET A 467 20.09 6.63 -1.07
CA MET A 467 18.79 6.15 -0.58
C MET A 467 18.35 6.94 0.66
N LEU A 468 19.24 7.10 1.65
CA LEU A 468 18.96 7.83 2.88
C LEU A 468 18.63 9.31 2.62
N PHE A 469 19.34 9.95 1.69
CA PHE A 469 19.09 11.33 1.33
C PHE A 469 17.64 11.58 0.87
N PHE A 470 17.07 10.68 0.05
CA PHE A 470 15.70 10.81 -0.43
C PHE A 470 14.65 10.25 0.54
N SER A 471 15.02 9.36 1.46
CA SER A 471 14.07 8.77 2.42
C SER A 471 13.53 9.78 3.43
N LEU A 472 14.35 10.71 3.93
CA LEU A 472 13.93 11.70 4.92
C LEU A 472 12.86 12.67 4.41
N PRO A 473 13.03 13.36 3.25
CA PRO A 473 11.96 14.19 2.71
C PRO A 473 10.66 13.41 2.47
N PHE A 474 10.74 12.15 2.05
CA PHE A 474 9.57 11.32 1.86
C PHE A 474 8.90 10.93 3.20
N ALA A 475 9.68 10.64 4.23
CA ALA A 475 9.16 10.40 5.58
C ALA A 475 8.39 11.62 6.13
N LEU A 476 8.89 12.84 5.87
CA LEU A 476 8.18 14.08 6.19
C LEU A 476 6.84 14.19 5.41
N LEU A 477 6.82 13.86 4.12
CA LEU A 477 5.58 13.81 3.35
C LEU A 477 4.58 12.80 3.94
N MET A 478 5.04 11.64 4.38
CA MET A 478 4.16 10.62 4.96
C MET A 478 3.49 11.06 6.27
N SER A 479 4.13 11.92 7.06
CA SER A 479 3.48 12.51 8.24
C SER A 479 2.28 13.39 7.86
N VAL A 480 2.42 14.15 6.75
CA VAL A 480 1.33 14.97 6.21
C VAL A 480 0.23 14.09 5.57
N ILE A 481 0.61 12.97 4.95
CA ILE A 481 -0.35 11.99 4.40
C ILE A 481 -1.24 11.42 5.51
N ALA A 482 -0.70 11.07 6.69
CA ALA A 482 -1.49 10.61 7.82
C ALA A 482 -2.53 11.64 8.27
N TRP A 483 -2.13 12.91 8.33
CA TRP A 483 -3.04 14.02 8.64
C TRP A 483 -4.13 14.16 7.56
N SER A 484 -3.76 14.08 6.29
CA SER A 484 -4.68 14.16 5.15
C SER A 484 -5.72 13.04 5.18
N LEU A 485 -5.29 11.80 5.42
CA LEU A 485 -6.17 10.64 5.57
C LEU A 485 -7.19 10.87 6.70
N LEU A 486 -6.71 11.30 7.87
CA LEU A 486 -7.60 11.55 9.01
C LEU A 486 -8.63 12.66 8.69
N LYS A 487 -8.20 13.70 7.97
CA LYS A 487 -9.11 14.78 7.53
C LYS A 487 -10.16 14.24 6.55
N GLY A 488 -9.79 13.41 5.58
CA GLY A 488 -10.72 12.76 4.66
C GLY A 488 -11.73 11.85 5.38
N LEU A 489 -11.25 10.99 6.28
CA LEU A 489 -12.11 10.09 7.06
C LEU A 489 -13.06 10.84 8.01
N ARG A 490 -12.61 11.94 8.62
CA ARG A 490 -13.48 12.79 9.46
C ARG A 490 -14.56 13.45 8.63
N PHE A 491 -14.19 13.98 7.46
CA PHE A 491 -15.15 14.59 6.54
C PHE A 491 -16.20 13.56 6.12
N GLU A 492 -15.80 12.40 5.60
CA GLU A 492 -16.71 11.35 5.21
C GLU A 492 -17.67 11.00 6.34
N ARG A 493 -17.15 10.75 7.53
CA ARG A 493 -18.00 10.38 8.66
C ARG A 493 -18.96 11.48 9.10
N GLN A 494 -18.57 12.72 9.02
CA GLN A 494 -19.44 13.86 9.36
C GLN A 494 -20.61 13.97 8.39
N TYR A 495 -20.41 13.61 7.11
CA TYR A 495 -21.38 13.80 6.04
C TYR A 495 -22.15 12.53 5.65
N TYR A 496 -21.55 11.33 5.79
CA TYR A 496 -22.20 10.04 5.52
C TYR A 496 -22.75 9.36 6.77
N SER A 497 -22.42 9.79 7.98
CA SER A 497 -23.03 9.28 9.22
C SER A 497 -24.36 9.94 9.58
N THR A 498 -24.90 10.78 8.72
CA THR A 498 -26.31 11.07 8.68
C THR A 498 -27.03 10.02 7.84
N GLU A 499 -26.77 8.72 8.02
CA GLU A 499 -27.82 7.77 7.93
C GLU A 499 -28.89 8.27 8.91
N VAL A 500 -30.01 8.66 8.36
CA VAL A 500 -31.24 8.68 9.12
C VAL A 500 -31.29 7.30 9.79
N SER A 501 -30.86 7.22 11.05
CA SER A 501 -31.16 6.06 11.85
C SER A 501 -32.68 6.00 11.81
N ASP A 502 -33.22 5.12 11.00
CA ASP A 502 -34.58 4.64 11.10
C ASP A 502 -34.71 3.95 12.44
N LEU A 503 -34.56 4.76 13.50
CA LEU A 503 -34.84 4.32 14.85
C LEU A 503 -36.30 3.95 14.87
N TRP A 504 -36.56 2.65 14.82
CA TRP A 504 -37.80 2.08 15.24
C TRP A 504 -38.04 2.55 16.68
N THR A 505 -38.72 3.69 16.82
CA THR A 505 -39.14 4.16 18.13
C THR A 505 -40.56 3.63 18.38
N GLY A 506 -40.89 3.31 19.63
CA GLY A 506 -42.22 2.92 20.01
C GLY A 506 -43.28 3.97 19.64
N ALA A 507 -42.89 5.20 19.33
CA ALA A 507 -43.77 6.30 18.93
C ALA A 507 -44.26 6.20 17.46
N ASN A 508 -43.47 5.62 16.54
CA ASN A 508 -43.79 5.63 15.10
C ASN A 508 -44.15 4.26 14.50
N TRP A 509 -44.22 3.18 15.32
CA TRP A 509 -44.52 1.83 14.82
C TRP A 509 -45.88 1.72 14.08
N ARG A 510 -46.91 2.51 14.49
CA ARG A 510 -48.21 2.49 13.84
C ARG A 510 -48.19 3.13 12.46
N SER A 511 -47.42 4.18 12.25
CA SER A 511 -47.25 4.77 10.93
C SER A 511 -46.43 3.83 10.03
N ARG A 512 -45.43 3.18 10.55
CA ARG A 512 -44.61 2.16 9.85
C ARG A 512 -45.46 0.92 9.49
N LEU A 513 -46.26 0.43 10.43
CA LEU A 513 -47.18 -0.69 10.13
C LEU A 513 -48.16 -0.31 9.00
N ARG A 514 -48.66 0.92 9.03
CA ARG A 514 -49.54 1.43 7.98
C ARG A 514 -48.80 1.52 6.63
N GLN A 515 -47.56 1.95 6.61
CA GLN A 515 -46.69 1.93 5.42
C GLN A 515 -46.54 0.53 4.85
N LEU A 516 -46.13 -0.44 5.67
CA LEU A 516 -45.96 -1.83 5.26
C LEU A 516 -47.23 -2.47 4.69
N MET A 517 -48.40 -1.98 5.10
CA MET A 517 -49.67 -2.49 4.64
C MET A 517 -50.22 -1.75 3.42
N ILE A 518 -49.77 -0.53 3.14
CA ILE A 518 -50.18 0.27 1.96
C ILE A 518 -49.45 -0.17 0.69
N GLU A 519 -48.23 -0.67 0.80
CA GLU A 519 -47.37 -1.05 -0.33
C GLU A 519 -47.88 -2.25 -1.17
N SER A 520 -49.06 -2.79 -0.88
CA SER A 520 -49.50 -4.03 -1.53
C SER A 520 -50.47 -3.85 -2.72
N LYS A 521 -51.00 -2.65 -2.96
CA LYS A 521 -51.96 -2.41 -4.05
C LYS A 521 -51.48 -1.32 -5.01
N GLN A 522 -51.57 -1.61 -6.32
CA GLN A 522 -51.21 -0.70 -7.39
C GLN A 522 -51.92 0.66 -7.30
N ASP A 523 -53.21 0.62 -7.03
CA ASP A 523 -54.07 1.83 -6.93
C ASP A 523 -53.62 2.75 -5.78
N ASP A 524 -53.21 2.19 -4.64
CA ASP A 524 -52.74 2.96 -3.49
C ASP A 524 -51.40 3.61 -3.75
N ALA A 525 -50.46 2.92 -4.41
CA ALA A 525 -49.19 3.47 -4.82
C ALA A 525 -49.34 4.58 -5.86
N ILE A 526 -50.21 4.40 -6.87
CA ILE A 526 -50.51 5.43 -7.87
C ILE A 526 -51.21 6.63 -7.21
N PHE A 527 -52.12 6.39 -6.27
CA PHE A 527 -52.77 7.45 -5.52
C PHE A 527 -51.75 8.27 -4.72
N HIS A 528 -50.81 7.62 -4.02
CA HIS A 528 -49.74 8.29 -3.29
C HIS A 528 -48.84 9.12 -4.22
N LEU A 529 -48.49 8.58 -5.39
CA LEU A 529 -47.70 9.28 -6.38
C LEU A 529 -48.40 10.55 -6.90
N LYS A 530 -49.69 10.46 -7.18
CA LYS A 530 -50.50 11.58 -7.73
C LYS A 530 -50.89 12.62 -6.69
N THR A 531 -50.95 12.28 -5.42
CA THR A 531 -51.32 13.16 -4.32
C THR A 531 -50.10 13.61 -3.53
N THR A 532 -49.65 12.82 -2.58
CA THR A 532 -48.58 13.19 -1.66
C THR A 532 -47.27 13.56 -2.37
N SER A 533 -46.79 12.67 -3.28
CA SER A 533 -45.50 12.92 -3.93
C SER A 533 -45.54 14.11 -4.88
N LEU A 534 -46.61 14.24 -5.66
CA LEU A 534 -46.77 15.33 -6.61
C LEU A 534 -46.94 16.69 -5.92
N LEU A 535 -47.71 16.74 -4.83
CA LEU A 535 -47.92 17.98 -4.06
C LEU A 535 -46.62 18.43 -3.38
N ALA A 536 -45.90 17.53 -2.72
CA ALA A 536 -44.60 17.82 -2.10
C ALA A 536 -43.58 18.38 -3.13
N MET A 537 -43.47 17.72 -4.29
CA MET A 537 -42.56 18.20 -5.35
C MET A 537 -42.99 19.54 -5.96
N ARG A 538 -44.29 19.81 -6.08
CA ARG A 538 -44.78 21.10 -6.55
C ARG A 538 -44.52 22.23 -5.57
N GLU A 539 -44.76 22.01 -4.28
CA GLU A 539 -44.47 22.95 -3.20
C GLU A 539 -43.01 23.29 -3.16
N LEU A 540 -42.14 22.26 -3.12
CA LEU A 540 -40.70 22.44 -3.14
C LEU A 540 -40.21 23.20 -4.39
N ARG A 541 -40.74 22.85 -5.58
CA ARG A 541 -40.43 23.56 -6.83
C ARG A 541 -40.78 25.04 -6.75
N GLN A 542 -41.97 25.40 -6.22
CA GLN A 542 -42.40 26.78 -6.09
C GLN A 542 -41.48 27.57 -5.15
N LEU A 543 -41.06 27.00 -4.04
CA LEU A 543 -40.14 27.59 -3.09
C LEU A 543 -38.74 27.80 -3.71
N LEU A 544 -38.23 26.78 -4.40
CA LEU A 544 -36.88 26.84 -5.02
C LEU A 544 -36.82 27.90 -6.13
N ILE A 545 -37.85 27.98 -6.96
CA ILE A 545 -37.96 29.02 -8.03
C ILE A 545 -38.21 30.40 -7.42
N GLY A 546 -39.23 30.53 -6.57
CA GLY A 546 -39.71 31.83 -6.08
C GLY A 546 -38.81 32.51 -5.08
N THR A 547 -38.15 31.75 -4.20
CA THR A 547 -37.36 32.28 -3.11
C THR A 547 -35.86 32.25 -3.43
N TYR A 548 -35.38 31.21 -4.12
CA TYR A 548 -33.96 30.99 -4.37
C TYR A 548 -33.54 31.20 -5.83
N GLY A 549 -34.49 31.45 -6.74
CA GLY A 549 -34.22 31.72 -8.15
C GLY A 549 -33.61 30.57 -8.93
N LEU A 550 -33.73 29.33 -8.43
CA LEU A 550 -33.19 28.15 -9.09
C LEU A 550 -34.07 27.75 -10.28
N ASN A 551 -33.46 27.21 -11.31
CA ASN A 551 -34.17 26.66 -12.46
C ASN A 551 -34.57 25.22 -12.16
N VAL A 552 -35.89 24.99 -11.89
CA VAL A 552 -36.42 23.69 -11.46
C VAL A 552 -37.52 23.24 -12.36
N THR A 553 -37.37 22.06 -12.96
CA THR A 553 -38.43 21.42 -13.79
C THR A 553 -38.98 20.20 -13.10
N LEU A 554 -40.32 20.01 -13.21
CA LEU A 554 -41.02 18.84 -12.70
C LEU A 554 -41.72 18.12 -13.87
N GLN A 555 -41.24 16.94 -14.19
CA GLN A 555 -41.83 16.09 -15.23
C GLN A 555 -42.77 15.08 -14.59
N GLN A 556 -43.92 14.86 -15.22
CA GLN A 556 -44.96 13.95 -14.75
C GLN A 556 -45.36 13.03 -15.90
N HIS A 557 -45.24 11.72 -15.67
CA HIS A 557 -45.70 10.70 -16.60
C HIS A 557 -46.63 9.76 -15.85
N PHE A 558 -47.91 9.76 -16.26
CA PHE A 558 -48.95 8.86 -15.73
C PHE A 558 -49.61 8.12 -16.88
N GLY A 559 -49.22 6.89 -17.14
CA GLY A 559 -49.72 6.04 -18.22
C GLY A 559 -50.00 4.61 -17.76
N SER A 560 -50.47 3.76 -18.67
CA SER A 560 -50.74 2.35 -18.37
C SER A 560 -49.51 1.57 -17.93
N ASP A 561 -48.33 1.91 -18.49
CA ASP A 561 -47.13 1.10 -18.36
C ASP A 561 -45.98 1.80 -17.60
N ASN A 562 -46.09 3.11 -17.37
CA ASN A 562 -45.03 3.86 -16.67
C ASN A 562 -45.66 5.02 -15.87
N ASN A 563 -45.54 4.94 -14.55
CA ASN A 563 -45.95 6.00 -13.64
C ASN A 563 -44.74 6.52 -12.90
N GLN A 564 -44.35 7.77 -13.24
CA GLN A 564 -43.13 8.40 -12.65
C GLN A 564 -43.30 9.90 -12.48
N LEU A 565 -42.59 10.42 -11.47
CA LEU A 565 -42.38 11.84 -11.21
C LEU A 565 -40.90 12.11 -11.18
N VAL A 566 -40.44 13.16 -11.85
CA VAL A 566 -39.00 13.54 -11.85
C VAL A 566 -38.90 15.04 -11.57
N LEU A 567 -38.17 15.39 -10.53
CA LEU A 567 -37.78 16.74 -10.20
C LEU A 567 -36.34 16.95 -10.68
N PHE A 568 -36.11 17.94 -11.55
CA PHE A 568 -34.77 18.35 -11.99
C PHE A 568 -34.45 19.74 -11.44
N ILE A 569 -33.22 19.91 -10.94
CA ILE A 569 -32.66 21.21 -10.56
C ILE A 569 -31.42 21.45 -11.44
N GLU A 570 -31.50 22.44 -12.32
CA GLU A 570 -30.41 22.79 -13.23
C GLU A 570 -29.27 23.46 -12.46
N ASN A 571 -28.03 23.04 -12.73
CA ASN A 571 -26.86 23.55 -12.05
C ASN A 571 -25.80 24.18 -12.98
N GLY A 572 -26.13 24.51 -14.21
CA GLY A 572 -25.37 25.34 -15.15
C GLY A 572 -23.92 24.97 -15.50
N LEU A 573 -23.18 24.28 -14.63
CA LEU A 573 -21.76 23.94 -14.79
C LEU A 573 -21.44 22.45 -14.55
N ALA A 574 -22.42 21.66 -14.10
CA ALA A 574 -22.27 20.23 -13.78
C ALA A 574 -23.51 19.46 -14.23
N GLU A 575 -23.51 18.14 -14.05
CA GLU A 575 -24.73 17.34 -14.27
C GLU A 575 -25.87 17.86 -13.38
N ASP A 576 -27.07 18.05 -13.96
CA ASP A 576 -28.23 18.51 -13.21
C ASP A 576 -28.64 17.50 -12.14
N PHE A 577 -29.10 18.00 -10.99
CA PHE A 577 -29.66 17.12 -9.97
C PHE A 577 -31.01 16.59 -10.42
N PHE A 578 -31.23 15.29 -10.28
CA PHE A 578 -32.57 14.73 -10.43
C PHE A 578 -32.97 13.87 -9.23
N TYR A 579 -34.28 13.94 -8.93
CA TYR A 579 -34.92 13.08 -7.96
C TYR A 579 -36.16 12.47 -8.63
N GLN A 580 -36.11 11.16 -8.87
CA GLN A 580 -37.15 10.42 -9.60
C GLN A 580 -37.88 9.44 -8.68
N ILE A 581 -39.21 9.45 -8.71
CA ILE A 581 -40.05 8.44 -8.08
C ILE A 581 -40.71 7.64 -9.17
N THR A 582 -40.55 6.32 -9.18
CA THR A 582 -41.11 5.41 -10.18
C THR A 582 -41.90 4.31 -9.49
N LEU A 583 -43.03 3.94 -10.07
CA LEU A 583 -43.80 2.74 -9.65
C LEU A 583 -43.06 1.50 -10.16
N PHE A 584 -42.67 0.62 -9.25
CA PHE A 584 -41.97 -0.62 -9.56
C PHE A 584 -42.82 -1.83 -9.21
N GLU A 585 -42.83 -2.83 -10.10
CA GLU A 585 -43.52 -4.10 -9.91
C GLU A 585 -42.52 -5.17 -9.52
N LYS A 586 -42.63 -5.72 -8.31
CA LYS A 586 -41.78 -6.82 -7.84
C LYS A 586 -42.58 -8.11 -7.81
N ALA A 587 -42.23 -9.06 -8.67
CA ALA A 587 -42.74 -10.42 -8.59
C ALA A 587 -42.12 -11.12 -7.36
N VAL A 588 -42.95 -11.47 -6.39
CA VAL A 588 -42.53 -12.33 -5.27
C VAL A 588 -42.79 -13.77 -5.66
N SER A 589 -41.74 -14.59 -5.61
CA SER A 589 -41.62 -15.99 -6.04
C SER A 589 -42.90 -16.85 -5.87
N GLU A 590 -43.18 -17.66 -6.91
CA GLU A 590 -44.08 -18.84 -6.98
C GLU A 590 -45.57 -18.71 -6.62
N THR A 591 -45.99 -17.66 -5.95
CA THR A 591 -47.40 -17.38 -5.69
C THR A 591 -47.78 -16.06 -6.35
N ALA A 592 -48.18 -16.04 -7.58
CA ALA A 592 -48.70 -14.96 -8.44
C ALA A 592 -49.21 -13.63 -7.81
N GLN A 593 -48.62 -13.15 -6.71
CA GLN A 593 -48.92 -11.84 -6.13
C GLN A 593 -47.81 -10.86 -6.54
N VAL A 594 -48.19 -9.87 -7.34
CA VAL A 594 -47.35 -8.74 -7.72
C VAL A 594 -47.48 -7.68 -6.62
N HIS A 595 -46.35 -7.36 -5.98
CA HIS A 595 -46.27 -6.23 -5.06
C HIS A 595 -45.80 -4.98 -5.81
N HIS A 596 -46.54 -3.89 -5.62
CA HIS A 596 -46.24 -2.58 -6.21
C HIS A 596 -45.56 -1.69 -5.15
N ALA A 597 -44.38 -1.17 -5.44
CA ALA A 597 -43.62 -0.27 -4.57
C ALA A 597 -43.22 1.01 -5.33
N LEU A 598 -43.19 2.13 -4.62
CA LEU A 598 -42.58 3.35 -5.16
C LEU A 598 -41.07 3.30 -4.88
N MET A 599 -40.27 3.48 -5.93
CA MET A 599 -38.82 3.51 -5.85
C MET A 599 -38.33 4.91 -6.17
N VAL A 600 -37.36 5.38 -5.37
CA VAL A 600 -36.67 6.63 -5.58
C VAL A 600 -35.32 6.35 -6.24
N SER A 601 -34.99 7.07 -7.29
CA SER A 601 -33.64 7.11 -7.87
C SER A 601 -33.14 8.56 -8.02
N THR A 602 -31.85 8.74 -7.83
CA THR A 602 -31.17 10.02 -7.96
C THR A 602 -29.89 9.83 -8.73
N ASN A 603 -29.24 10.88 -9.20
CA ASN A 603 -27.91 10.76 -9.81
C ASN A 603 -26.83 10.22 -8.86
N MET A 604 -27.07 10.25 -7.55
CA MET A 604 -26.21 9.67 -6.53
C MET A 604 -26.46 8.19 -6.29
N GLN A 605 -27.71 7.71 -6.57
CA GLN A 605 -28.14 6.35 -6.30
C GLN A 605 -29.07 5.88 -7.42
N LEU A 606 -28.49 5.44 -8.53
CA LEU A 606 -29.22 5.01 -9.73
C LEU A 606 -30.04 3.72 -9.54
N GLU A 607 -29.56 2.80 -8.67
CA GLU A 607 -30.27 1.56 -8.36
C GLU A 607 -31.58 1.77 -7.58
N GLY A 608 -31.72 2.95 -7.00
CA GLY A 608 -32.90 3.36 -6.29
C GLY A 608 -33.11 2.70 -4.92
N TYR A 609 -33.99 3.31 -4.11
CA TYR A 609 -34.39 2.80 -2.80
C TYR A 609 -35.92 2.91 -2.66
N PRO A 610 -36.58 2.05 -1.85
CA PRO A 610 -38.04 2.10 -1.68
C PRO A 610 -38.45 3.40 -0.96
N LEU A 611 -39.47 4.08 -1.51
CA LEU A 611 -40.06 5.26 -0.91
C LEU A 611 -40.97 4.88 0.27
N ASN A 612 -40.47 5.05 1.47
CA ASN A 612 -41.16 4.71 2.72
C ASN A 612 -41.75 5.96 3.43
N ILE A 613 -42.29 6.91 2.68
CA ILE A 613 -42.74 8.22 3.19
C ILE A 613 -44.24 8.38 2.97
N THR A 614 -44.94 8.78 4.02
CA THR A 614 -46.43 8.95 4.00
C THR A 614 -46.87 10.40 4.06
N LYS A 615 -45.98 11.34 4.39
CA LYS A 615 -46.32 12.77 4.53
C LYS A 615 -45.55 13.60 3.50
N GLU A 616 -46.16 14.68 3.03
CA GLU A 616 -45.54 15.63 2.11
C GLU A 616 -44.25 16.25 2.65
N GLU A 617 -44.26 16.68 3.93
CA GLU A 617 -43.11 17.30 4.62
C GLU A 617 -41.91 16.36 4.70
N ASP A 618 -42.14 15.08 4.99
CA ASP A 618 -41.09 14.08 5.09
C ASP A 618 -40.44 13.80 3.71
N LEU A 619 -41.25 13.86 2.63
CA LEU A 619 -40.76 13.72 1.26
C LEU A 619 -39.91 14.95 0.85
N ILE A 620 -40.32 16.15 1.21
CA ILE A 620 -39.56 17.36 0.98
C ILE A 620 -38.17 17.26 1.69
N VAL A 621 -38.16 16.75 2.92
CA VAL A 621 -36.92 16.53 3.66
C VAL A 621 -36.02 15.51 2.97
N ASP A 622 -36.55 14.41 2.47
CA ASP A 622 -35.78 13.40 1.73
C ASP A 622 -35.16 13.98 0.44
N ILE A 623 -35.94 14.72 -0.35
CA ILE A 623 -35.47 15.41 -1.55
C ILE A 623 -34.33 16.40 -1.20
N LEU A 624 -34.53 17.21 -0.15
CA LEU A 624 -33.54 18.20 0.29
C LEU A 624 -32.26 17.53 0.80
N GLN A 625 -32.36 16.41 1.50
CA GLN A 625 -31.19 15.63 1.92
C GLN A 625 -30.42 15.07 0.72
N CYS A 626 -31.09 14.54 -0.30
CA CYS A 626 -30.46 14.09 -1.53
C CYS A 626 -29.81 15.25 -2.28
N TYR A 627 -30.49 16.41 -2.35
CA TYR A 627 -29.95 17.62 -2.97
C TYR A 627 -28.75 18.19 -2.20
N GLU A 628 -28.81 18.19 -0.89
CA GLU A 628 -27.70 18.62 -0.04
C GLU A 628 -26.46 17.71 -0.23
N ARG A 629 -26.66 16.38 -0.37
CA ARG A 629 -25.56 15.45 -0.69
C ARG A 629 -24.97 15.75 -2.06
N TYR A 630 -25.82 15.94 -3.06
CA TYR A 630 -25.39 16.30 -4.41
C TYR A 630 -24.62 17.63 -4.41
N MET A 631 -25.08 18.69 -3.73
CA MET A 631 -24.37 19.97 -3.65
C MET A 631 -23.01 19.83 -2.94
N LYS A 632 -22.92 19.00 -1.92
CA LYS A 632 -21.66 18.72 -1.23
C LYS A 632 -20.68 17.97 -2.11
N GLU A 633 -21.13 17.04 -2.96
CA GLU A 633 -20.25 16.42 -3.95
C GLU A 633 -19.80 17.41 -5.01
N LEU A 634 -20.66 18.31 -5.46
CA LEU A 634 -20.30 19.39 -6.38
C LEU A 634 -19.28 20.37 -5.78
N ASP A 635 -19.50 20.85 -4.56
CA ASP A 635 -18.55 21.70 -3.86
C ASP A 635 -17.20 21.00 -3.68
N PHE A 636 -17.22 19.68 -3.53
CA PHE A 636 -16.04 18.85 -3.46
C PHE A 636 -15.34 18.72 -4.83
N VAL A 637 -16.08 18.69 -5.92
CA VAL A 637 -15.54 18.61 -7.29
C VAL A 637 -15.08 19.99 -7.80
N ILE A 638 -15.76 21.07 -7.42
CA ILE A 638 -15.51 22.43 -7.90
C ILE A 638 -14.52 23.20 -7.00
N SER A 639 -14.40 22.86 -5.71
CA SER A 639 -13.47 23.48 -4.73
C SER A 639 -12.11 22.77 -4.63
#